data_d0791c5e1f55e2eb16c9eeadbe34c2ce
#
_entry.id   d0791c5e1f55e2eb16c9eeadbe34c2ce
#
_cell.length_a   1.000
_cell.length_b   1.000
_cell.length_c   1.000
_cell.angle_alpha   90.00
_cell.angle_beta   90.00
_cell.angle_gamma   90.00
#
_symmetry.space_group_name_H-M   'P 1'
#
loop_
_entity.id
_entity.type
_entity.pdbx_description
1 polymer ?
#
loop_
_entity_poly.entity_id
_entity_poly.type
_entity_poly.pdbx_seq_one_letter_code
_entity_poly.pdbx_strand_id
1 'polypeptide(L)'
;GVASSNEELEEAKQLGNKIYGFLAEFGFEKPLIAESGNGVHLLYQVHLGNNENNTKLLKKCLETLDMLFSTDAVKVDKKNFNASRICKLYGTYAVKGSDTPDRPHRISRILKEPGGITDIKYLEKLCTLLPQDEKPQQYNNYHPQEFDLEAWLSKYGIGYQKESTSDYEKYVL
;
A
#
# COMPACT_ATOMS: atom_id res chain seq x y z
N GLY A 1 17.24 0.46 -10.48
CA GLY A 1 16.22 1.46 -10.85
C GLY A 1 16.82 2.64 -11.57
N VAL A 2 15.99 3.48 -12.16
CA VAL A 2 16.39 4.70 -12.89
C VAL A 2 15.82 5.94 -12.20
N ALA A 3 16.42 7.12 -12.44
CA ALA A 3 15.89 8.39 -11.97
C ALA A 3 14.57 8.71 -12.69
N SER A 4 13.71 9.53 -12.09
CA SER A 4 12.48 10.00 -12.73
C SER A 4 12.81 11.01 -13.85
N SER A 5 12.00 11.03 -14.91
CA SER A 5 12.02 12.14 -15.89
C SER A 5 11.49 13.43 -15.25
N ASN A 6 11.55 14.54 -15.99
CA ASN A 6 10.97 15.81 -15.51
C ASN A 6 9.44 15.72 -15.45
N GLU A 7 8.83 15.07 -16.43
CA GLU A 7 7.38 14.85 -16.51
C GLU A 7 6.90 13.97 -15.36
N GLU A 8 7.56 12.83 -15.11
CA GLU A 8 7.25 11.93 -13.98
C GLU A 8 7.36 12.64 -12.62
N LEU A 9 8.36 13.52 -12.45
CA LEU A 9 8.51 14.31 -11.24
C LEU A 9 7.39 15.35 -11.09
N GLU A 10 6.99 16.01 -12.19
CA GLU A 10 5.91 16.99 -12.17
C GLU A 10 4.55 16.33 -11.87
N GLU A 11 4.29 15.17 -12.44
CA GLU A 11 3.10 14.36 -12.11
C GLU A 11 3.08 13.96 -10.62
N ALA A 12 4.24 13.57 -10.06
CA ALA A 12 4.36 13.29 -8.64
C ALA A 12 4.08 14.52 -7.76
N LYS A 13 4.50 15.72 -8.18
CA LYS A 13 4.17 16.98 -7.49
C LYS A 13 2.68 17.29 -7.53
N GLN A 14 2.05 17.12 -8.68
CA GLN A 14 0.62 17.34 -8.83
C GLN A 14 -0.18 16.39 -7.94
N LEU A 15 0.19 15.10 -7.90
CA LEU A 15 -0.42 14.13 -7.01
C LEU A 15 -0.20 14.51 -5.54
N GLY A 16 1.03 14.88 -5.16
CA GLY A 16 1.36 15.35 -3.81
C GLY A 16 0.50 16.54 -3.39
N ASN A 17 0.30 17.53 -4.27
CA ASN A 17 -0.57 18.68 -4.02
C ASN A 17 -2.04 18.29 -3.83
N LYS A 18 -2.55 17.34 -4.61
CA LYS A 18 -3.93 16.82 -4.46
C LYS A 18 -4.10 16.14 -3.09
N ILE A 19 -3.15 15.27 -2.72
CA ILE A 19 -3.17 14.59 -1.41
C ILE A 19 -3.07 15.61 -0.28
N TYR A 20 -2.18 16.59 -0.38
CA TYR A 20 -2.04 17.66 0.61
C TYR A 20 -3.34 18.43 0.80
N GLY A 21 -3.99 18.87 -0.29
CA GLY A 21 -5.27 19.59 -0.23
C GLY A 21 -6.36 18.75 0.44
N PHE A 22 -6.52 17.51 0.02
CA PHE A 22 -7.48 16.58 0.61
C PHE A 22 -7.24 16.37 2.11
N LEU A 23 -6.01 16.11 2.53
CA LEU A 23 -5.70 15.88 3.94
C LEU A 23 -5.87 17.14 4.79
N ALA A 24 -5.59 18.33 4.24
CA ALA A 24 -5.85 19.61 4.91
C ALA A 24 -7.35 19.82 5.16
N GLU A 25 -8.22 19.57 4.17
CA GLU A 25 -9.68 19.61 4.33
C GLU A 25 -10.18 18.53 5.31
N PHE A 26 -9.47 17.41 5.38
CA PHE A 26 -9.78 16.32 6.30
C PHE A 26 -9.42 16.61 7.76
N GLY A 27 -8.60 17.64 8.00
CA GLY A 27 -8.20 18.14 9.32
C GLY A 27 -6.76 17.81 9.72
N PHE A 28 -5.95 17.32 8.78
CA PHE A 28 -4.53 17.08 9.03
C PHE A 28 -3.79 18.43 9.13
N GLU A 29 -2.79 18.49 10.01
CA GLU A 29 -1.88 19.62 10.11
C GLU A 29 -0.99 19.73 8.86
N LYS A 30 -0.29 20.86 8.72
CA LYS A 30 0.63 21.08 7.60
C LYS A 30 1.82 20.11 7.67
N PRO A 31 2.10 19.30 6.61
CA PRO A 31 3.26 18.45 6.58
C PRO A 31 4.54 19.23 6.26
N LEU A 32 5.69 18.66 6.57
CA LEU A 32 6.90 19.01 5.84
C LEU A 32 6.73 18.52 4.40
N ILE A 33 6.92 19.41 3.42
CA ILE A 33 6.87 19.07 2.00
C ILE A 33 8.29 19.10 1.45
N ALA A 34 8.70 18.03 0.79
CA ALA A 34 10.04 17.94 0.22
C ALA A 34 10.05 17.22 -1.12
N GLU A 35 11.01 17.54 -1.96
CA GLU A 35 11.39 16.78 -3.14
C GLU A 35 12.51 15.80 -2.80
N SER A 36 12.32 14.53 -3.09
CA SER A 36 13.35 13.50 -2.88
C SER A 36 14.40 13.46 -4.01
N GLY A 37 14.16 14.20 -5.08
CA GLY A 37 14.88 14.15 -6.35
C GLY A 37 14.17 13.27 -7.40
N ASN A 38 13.33 12.31 -7.00
CA ASN A 38 12.58 11.43 -7.89
C ASN A 38 11.08 11.38 -7.58
N GLY A 39 10.61 12.16 -6.63
CA GLY A 39 9.21 12.24 -6.21
C GLY A 39 9.05 13.24 -5.07
N VAL A 40 7.86 13.29 -4.49
CA VAL A 40 7.47 14.22 -3.44
C VAL A 40 7.23 13.47 -2.14
N HIS A 41 7.65 14.06 -1.03
CA HIS A 41 7.39 13.60 0.32
C HIS A 41 6.44 14.56 1.02
N LEU A 42 5.42 14.04 1.66
CA LEU A 42 4.54 14.72 2.61
C LEU A 42 4.76 14.07 3.98
N LEU A 43 5.52 14.70 4.85
CA LEU A 43 5.85 14.16 6.17
C LEU A 43 4.99 14.82 7.23
N TYR A 44 4.01 14.08 7.73
CA TYR A 44 3.11 14.51 8.81
C TYR A 44 3.68 14.12 10.16
N GLN A 45 3.74 15.06 11.07
CA GLN A 45 4.12 14.78 12.46
C GLN A 45 2.93 14.19 13.20
N VAL A 46 3.14 13.02 13.83
CA VAL A 46 2.14 12.32 14.64
C VAL A 46 2.76 11.87 15.95
N HIS A 47 2.01 11.95 17.05
CA HIS A 47 2.45 11.45 18.37
C HIS A 47 1.88 10.06 18.61
N LEU A 48 2.51 9.06 18.03
CA LEU A 48 2.10 7.65 18.15
C LEU A 48 3.24 6.83 18.73
N GLY A 49 2.93 6.00 19.73
CA GLY A 49 3.88 5.00 20.22
C GLY A 49 4.18 3.95 19.16
N ASN A 50 5.41 3.45 19.14
CA ASN A 50 5.80 2.37 18.23
C ASN A 50 5.26 1.02 18.75
N ASN A 51 4.06 0.67 18.31
CA ASN A 51 3.39 -0.59 18.64
C ASN A 51 2.61 -1.12 17.42
N GLU A 52 2.16 -2.35 17.51
CA GLU A 52 1.48 -3.05 16.41
C GLU A 52 0.18 -2.35 15.96
N ASN A 53 -0.61 -1.84 16.90
CA ASN A 53 -1.89 -1.18 16.58
C ASN A 53 -1.66 0.10 15.78
N ASN A 54 -0.71 0.93 16.20
CA ASN A 54 -0.36 2.17 15.51
C ASN A 54 0.29 1.88 14.14
N THR A 55 1.11 0.82 14.05
CA THR A 55 1.68 0.36 12.78
C THR A 55 0.58 -0.06 11.80
N LYS A 56 -0.44 -0.81 12.27
CA LYS A 56 -1.61 -1.18 11.46
C LYS A 56 -2.43 0.04 11.03
N LEU A 57 -2.60 1.02 11.95
CA LEU A 57 -3.31 2.27 11.63
C LEU A 57 -2.60 3.03 10.51
N LEU A 58 -1.29 3.26 10.65
CA LEU A 58 -0.51 3.96 9.62
C LEU A 58 -0.52 3.23 8.27
N LYS A 59 -0.42 1.89 8.30
CA LYS A 59 -0.52 1.07 7.10
C LYS A 59 -1.86 1.27 6.40
N LYS A 60 -2.97 1.22 7.13
CA LYS A 60 -4.32 1.48 6.59
C LYS A 60 -4.46 2.89 6.03
N CYS A 61 -3.90 3.91 6.69
CA CYS A 61 -3.88 5.27 6.15
C CYS A 61 -3.20 5.34 4.78
N LEU A 62 -2.03 4.70 4.63
CA LEU A 62 -1.32 4.67 3.35
C LEU A 62 -2.05 3.86 2.28
N GLU A 63 -2.69 2.75 2.65
CA GLU A 63 -3.55 1.96 1.76
C GLU A 63 -4.77 2.77 1.30
N THR A 64 -5.38 3.56 2.19
CA THR A 64 -6.47 4.48 1.84
C THR A 64 -6.03 5.54 0.83
N LEU A 65 -4.87 6.17 1.07
CA LEU A 65 -4.34 7.17 0.15
C LEU A 65 -3.95 6.55 -1.20
N ASP A 66 -3.38 5.35 -1.22
CA ASP A 66 -3.08 4.62 -2.45
C ASP A 66 -4.35 4.34 -3.26
N MET A 67 -5.40 3.85 -2.60
CA MET A 67 -6.69 3.56 -3.23
C MET A 67 -7.33 4.83 -3.82
N LEU A 68 -7.25 5.95 -3.12
CA LEU A 68 -7.91 7.19 -3.53
C LEU A 68 -7.15 7.97 -4.60
N PHE A 69 -5.82 7.90 -4.60
CA PHE A 69 -4.98 8.83 -5.36
C PHE A 69 -4.00 8.20 -6.32
N SER A 70 -3.60 6.93 -6.13
CA SER A 70 -2.65 6.31 -7.06
C SER A 70 -3.23 6.16 -8.46
N THR A 71 -2.40 6.45 -9.45
CA THR A 71 -2.70 6.29 -10.87
C THR A 71 -1.75 5.26 -11.48
N ASP A 72 -1.87 4.96 -12.75
CA ASP A 72 -0.90 4.09 -13.43
C ASP A 72 0.48 4.74 -13.53
N ALA A 73 0.52 6.07 -13.64
CA ALA A 73 1.76 6.84 -13.77
C ALA A 73 2.45 7.10 -12.41
N VAL A 74 1.69 7.43 -11.35
CA VAL A 74 2.23 7.80 -10.04
C VAL A 74 1.54 7.02 -8.93
N LYS A 75 2.33 6.43 -8.05
CA LYS A 75 1.84 5.61 -6.93
C LYS A 75 2.20 6.23 -5.58
N VAL A 76 1.29 6.10 -4.61
CA VAL A 76 1.58 6.33 -3.20
C VAL A 76 2.45 5.20 -2.66
N ASP A 77 3.58 5.52 -2.01
CA ASP A 77 4.44 4.51 -1.40
C ASP A 77 3.84 4.01 -0.08
N LYS A 78 3.17 2.85 -0.14
CA LYS A 78 2.56 2.19 1.02
C LYS A 78 3.54 1.57 2.01
N LYS A 79 4.84 1.58 1.72
CA LYS A 79 5.83 0.89 2.56
C LYS A 79 6.36 1.73 3.73
N ASN A 80 5.94 2.98 3.85
CA ASN A 80 6.43 3.94 4.85
C ASN A 80 5.64 3.93 6.17
N PHE A 81 5.09 2.80 6.60
CA PHE A 81 4.26 2.67 7.81
C PHE A 81 5.03 2.26 9.07
N ASN A 82 6.27 1.81 8.96
CA ASN A 82 7.05 1.32 10.10
C ASN A 82 8.07 2.35 10.58
N ALA A 83 8.34 2.37 11.89
CA ALA A 83 9.24 3.32 12.54
C ALA A 83 10.72 3.13 12.17
N SER A 84 11.10 1.98 11.63
CA SER A 84 12.48 1.70 11.19
C SER A 84 12.76 2.15 9.75
N ARG A 85 11.80 2.80 9.09
CA ARG A 85 11.95 3.21 7.70
C ARG A 85 12.97 4.32 7.55
N ILE A 86 13.92 4.12 6.64
CA ILE A 86 14.93 5.12 6.30
C ILE A 86 14.27 6.20 5.45
N CYS A 87 14.50 7.46 5.82
CA CYS A 87 14.10 8.62 5.05
C CYS A 87 15.30 9.23 4.32
N LYS A 88 15.04 9.91 3.21
CA LYS A 88 16.03 10.66 2.45
C LYS A 88 16.58 11.81 3.32
N LEU A 89 17.89 11.92 3.39
CA LEU A 89 18.53 13.12 3.95
C LEU A 89 18.45 14.25 2.89
N TYR A 90 17.64 15.28 3.16
CA TYR A 90 17.48 16.38 2.24
C TYR A 90 18.75 17.23 2.14
N GLY A 91 18.99 17.82 0.98
CA GLY A 91 20.23 18.49 0.63
C GLY A 91 21.27 17.57 -0.04
N THR A 92 20.95 16.26 -0.23
CA THR A 92 21.84 15.31 -0.89
C THR A 92 21.33 14.92 -2.27
N TYR A 93 22.23 14.51 -3.17
CA TYR A 93 21.86 14.02 -4.49
C TYR A 93 21.08 12.72 -4.43
N ALA A 94 20.05 12.62 -5.26
CA ALA A 94 19.32 11.38 -5.54
C ALA A 94 19.96 10.70 -6.75
N VAL A 95 20.95 9.89 -6.50
CA VAL A 95 21.66 9.13 -7.51
C VAL A 95 20.96 7.80 -7.73
N LYS A 96 20.32 7.61 -8.87
CA LYS A 96 19.58 6.40 -9.20
C LYS A 96 19.69 6.10 -10.69
N GLY A 97 20.45 5.07 -11.03
CA GLY A 97 20.83 4.79 -12.43
C GLY A 97 21.84 5.80 -12.99
N SER A 98 21.95 5.86 -14.29
CA SER A 98 22.83 6.81 -15.00
C SER A 98 22.22 8.21 -15.01
N ASP A 99 23.07 9.23 -14.91
CA ASP A 99 22.68 10.64 -15.09
C ASP A 99 22.58 10.94 -16.59
N THR A 100 21.37 11.23 -17.05
CA THR A 100 21.09 11.55 -18.46
C THR A 100 20.25 12.81 -18.56
N PRO A 101 20.25 13.51 -19.72
CA PRO A 101 19.40 14.69 -19.92
C PRO A 101 17.91 14.43 -19.64
N ASP A 102 17.40 13.24 -20.00
CA ASP A 102 16.00 12.87 -19.80
C ASP A 102 15.70 12.44 -18.37
N ARG A 103 16.70 11.90 -17.65
CA ARG A 103 16.57 11.36 -16.29
C ARG A 103 17.75 11.82 -15.41
N PRO A 104 17.82 13.13 -15.11
CA PRO A 104 18.94 13.70 -14.39
C PRO A 104 18.94 13.34 -12.89
N HIS A 105 20.14 13.28 -12.32
CA HIS A 105 20.29 13.25 -10.87
C HIS A 105 19.94 14.61 -10.28
N ARG A 106 19.14 14.64 -9.21
CA ARG A 106 18.65 15.89 -8.61
C ARG A 106 19.01 15.96 -7.12
N ILE A 107 19.25 17.17 -6.64
CA ILE A 107 19.38 17.41 -5.20
C ILE A 107 18.00 17.36 -4.56
N SER A 108 17.86 16.55 -3.52
CA SER A 108 16.68 16.55 -2.67
C SER A 108 16.60 17.82 -1.82
N ARG A 109 15.41 18.38 -1.62
CA ARG A 109 15.24 19.65 -0.90
C ARG A 109 13.92 19.71 -0.16
N ILE A 110 13.92 20.46 0.95
CA ILE A 110 12.70 20.85 1.66
C ILE A 110 12.08 22.03 0.92
N LEU A 111 10.79 21.96 0.66
CA LEU A 111 10.02 23.02 0.01
C LEU A 111 9.19 23.82 1.01
N LYS A 112 8.63 23.16 2.04
CA LYS A 112 7.83 23.77 3.09
C LYS A 112 8.07 23.10 4.42
N GLU A 113 8.18 23.92 5.48
CA GLU A 113 8.29 23.46 6.85
C GLU A 113 6.94 22.93 7.37
N PRO A 114 6.97 22.01 8.35
CA PRO A 114 5.77 21.46 8.95
C PRO A 114 5.06 22.50 9.83
N GLY A 115 3.75 22.34 10.01
CA GLY A 115 2.95 23.20 10.90
C GLY A 115 2.88 22.66 12.32
N GLY A 116 2.19 21.56 12.52
CA GLY A 116 1.89 21.02 13.83
C GLY A 116 1.78 19.50 13.84
N ILE A 117 1.27 18.99 14.95
CA ILE A 117 1.07 17.55 15.15
C ILE A 117 -0.36 17.19 14.76
N THR A 118 -0.50 16.26 13.83
CA THR A 118 -1.80 15.74 13.44
C THR A 118 -2.38 14.82 14.52
N ASP A 119 -3.60 15.11 14.96
CA ASP A 119 -4.32 14.31 15.95
C ASP A 119 -4.68 12.93 15.37
N ILE A 120 -4.55 11.90 16.19
CA ILE A 120 -4.85 10.49 15.83
C ILE A 120 -6.27 10.31 15.27
N LYS A 121 -7.24 11.08 15.76
CA LYS A 121 -8.65 11.00 15.29
C LYS A 121 -8.79 11.22 13.78
N TYR A 122 -7.90 12.02 13.16
CA TYR A 122 -7.95 12.24 11.71
C TYR A 122 -7.36 11.06 10.94
N LEU A 123 -6.36 10.36 11.50
CA LEU A 123 -5.86 9.13 10.92
C LEU A 123 -6.92 8.03 11.00
N GLU A 124 -7.58 7.88 12.14
CA GLU A 124 -8.67 6.91 12.32
C GLU A 124 -9.83 7.21 11.34
N LYS A 125 -10.23 8.47 11.24
CA LYS A 125 -11.25 8.92 10.30
C LYS A 125 -10.85 8.65 8.84
N LEU A 126 -9.59 8.86 8.46
CA LEU A 126 -9.09 8.54 7.11
C LEU A 126 -9.25 7.05 6.82
N CYS A 127 -8.94 6.19 7.77
CA CYS A 127 -9.05 4.75 7.62
C CYS A 127 -10.50 4.25 7.43
N THR A 128 -11.53 5.03 7.80
CA THR A 128 -12.93 4.66 7.55
C THR A 128 -13.31 4.70 6.08
N LEU A 129 -12.52 5.38 5.25
CA LEU A 129 -12.72 5.44 3.80
C LEU A 129 -12.22 4.19 3.06
N LEU A 130 -11.38 3.38 3.72
CA LEU A 130 -10.96 2.10 3.15
C LEU A 130 -12.14 1.12 3.25
N PRO A 131 -12.56 0.48 2.14
CA PRO A 131 -13.54 -0.58 2.20
C PRO A 131 -13.12 -1.60 3.24
N GLN A 132 -14.02 -1.92 4.16
CA GLN A 132 -13.78 -3.04 5.06
C GLN A 132 -13.89 -4.31 4.22
N ASP A 133 -12.86 -5.13 4.20
CA ASP A 133 -13.01 -6.49 3.72
C ASP A 133 -14.16 -7.09 4.52
N GLU A 134 -15.30 -7.28 3.89
CA GLU A 134 -16.35 -8.12 4.44
C GLU A 134 -15.63 -9.45 4.70
N LYS A 135 -15.41 -9.76 5.99
CA LYS A 135 -14.95 -11.09 6.34
C LYS A 135 -15.89 -12.03 5.63
N PRO A 136 -15.39 -12.96 4.77
CA PRO A 136 -16.29 -13.90 4.14
C PRO A 136 -17.14 -14.44 5.26
N GLN A 137 -18.46 -14.27 5.15
CA GLN A 137 -19.39 -14.82 6.12
C GLN A 137 -18.95 -16.28 6.24
N GLN A 138 -18.42 -16.65 7.41
CA GLN A 138 -18.25 -18.05 7.70
C GLN A 138 -19.67 -18.61 7.60
N TYR A 139 -19.95 -19.25 6.50
CA TYR A 139 -21.12 -20.10 6.36
C TYR A 139 -20.92 -21.24 7.37
N ASN A 140 -21.26 -20.94 8.65
CA ASN A 140 -21.21 -21.91 9.75
C ASN A 140 -22.18 -23.10 9.57
N ASN A 141 -22.81 -23.20 8.42
CA ASN A 141 -23.72 -24.27 8.05
C ASN A 141 -23.25 -25.09 6.84
N TYR A 142 -21.99 -24.91 6.41
CA TYR A 142 -21.42 -25.90 5.53
C TYR A 142 -21.06 -27.13 6.35
N HIS A 143 -22.03 -28.01 6.55
CA HIS A 143 -21.73 -29.42 6.76
C HIS A 143 -21.17 -29.89 5.43
N PRO A 144 -19.88 -30.23 5.33
CA PRO A 144 -19.41 -30.90 4.14
C PRO A 144 -20.23 -32.21 4.05
N GLN A 145 -21.24 -32.24 3.19
CA GLN A 145 -21.70 -33.54 2.72
C GLN A 145 -20.43 -34.16 2.16
N GLU A 146 -20.06 -35.32 2.69
CA GLU A 146 -18.93 -36.06 2.16
C GLU A 146 -19.13 -36.16 0.66
N PHE A 147 -18.29 -35.42 -0.10
CA PHE A 147 -18.37 -35.41 -1.53
C PHE A 147 -17.91 -36.79 -2.00
N ASP A 148 -18.87 -37.60 -2.45
CA ASP A 148 -18.58 -38.91 -3.00
C ASP A 148 -17.99 -38.73 -4.42
N LEU A 149 -16.65 -38.67 -4.45
CA LEU A 149 -15.91 -38.50 -5.69
C LEU A 149 -16.12 -39.68 -6.65
N GLU A 150 -16.28 -40.90 -6.13
CA GLU A 150 -16.50 -42.09 -6.95
C GLU A 150 -17.87 -42.04 -7.65
N ALA A 151 -18.91 -41.67 -6.89
CA ALA A 151 -20.23 -41.49 -7.46
C ALA A 151 -20.26 -40.38 -8.51
N TRP A 152 -19.49 -39.29 -8.26
CA TRP A 152 -19.39 -38.18 -9.19
C TRP A 152 -18.66 -38.58 -10.48
N LEU A 153 -17.50 -39.24 -10.39
CA LEU A 153 -16.72 -39.72 -11.55
C LEU A 153 -17.55 -40.70 -12.39
N SER A 154 -18.23 -41.63 -11.72
CA SER A 154 -19.12 -42.60 -12.39
C SER A 154 -20.28 -41.93 -13.14
N LYS A 155 -20.91 -40.90 -12.51
CA LYS A 155 -22.01 -40.13 -13.12
C LYS A 155 -21.60 -39.46 -14.44
N TYR A 156 -20.38 -39.04 -14.56
CA TYR A 156 -19.85 -38.35 -15.75
C TYR A 156 -19.04 -39.27 -16.68
N GLY A 157 -19.03 -40.59 -16.41
CA GLY A 157 -18.36 -41.59 -17.25
C GLY A 157 -16.85 -41.45 -17.30
N ILE A 158 -16.23 -40.85 -16.25
CA ILE A 158 -14.80 -40.65 -16.18
C ILE A 158 -14.15 -41.90 -15.59
N GLY A 159 -13.34 -42.60 -16.39
CA GLY A 159 -12.58 -43.76 -15.92
C GLY A 159 -11.46 -43.34 -14.98
N TYR A 160 -11.26 -44.09 -13.89
CA TYR A 160 -10.20 -43.82 -12.93
C TYR A 160 -9.61 -45.09 -12.33
N GLN A 161 -8.40 -44.98 -11.82
CA GLN A 161 -7.77 -46.00 -10.97
C GLN A 161 -7.64 -45.46 -9.56
N LYS A 162 -8.06 -46.24 -8.56
CA LYS A 162 -7.97 -45.89 -7.15
C LYS A 162 -6.76 -46.52 -6.50
N GLU A 163 -5.90 -45.72 -5.94
CA GLU A 163 -4.76 -46.16 -5.12
C GLU A 163 -5.01 -45.72 -3.68
N SER A 164 -4.99 -46.64 -2.73
CA SER A 164 -5.19 -46.32 -1.30
C SER A 164 -3.86 -46.49 -0.55
N THR A 165 -3.54 -45.50 0.25
CA THR A 165 -2.44 -45.54 1.23
C THR A 165 -2.98 -45.44 2.64
N SER A 166 -2.14 -45.56 3.67
CA SER A 166 -2.57 -45.42 5.07
C SER A 166 -3.19 -44.07 5.41
N ASP A 167 -2.85 -43.01 4.68
CA ASP A 167 -3.14 -41.64 5.04
C ASP A 167 -4.09 -40.93 4.06
N TYR A 168 -4.23 -41.41 2.83
CA TYR A 168 -5.11 -40.81 1.81
C TYR A 168 -5.46 -41.77 0.68
N GLU A 169 -6.53 -41.45 -0.02
CA GLU A 169 -6.93 -42.08 -1.27
C GLU A 169 -6.56 -41.16 -2.45
N LYS A 170 -5.96 -41.76 -3.49
CA LYS A 170 -5.58 -41.08 -4.71
C LYS A 170 -6.35 -41.65 -5.88
N TYR A 171 -6.90 -40.78 -6.69
CA TYR A 171 -7.61 -41.12 -7.93
C TYR A 171 -6.79 -40.67 -9.13
N VAL A 172 -6.44 -41.60 -10.01
CA VAL A 172 -5.67 -41.33 -11.23
C VAL A 172 -6.65 -41.46 -12.41
N LEU A 173 -6.81 -40.37 -13.15
CA LEU A 173 -7.70 -40.26 -14.32
C LEU A 173 -6.98 -40.76 -15.57
#